data_3bd7ef50949c951af1169882976b24e8
#
_entry.id   3bd7ef50949c951af1169882976b24e8
#
_cell.length_a   1.000
_cell.length_b   1.000
_cell.length_c   1.000
_cell.angle_alpha   90.00
_cell.angle_beta   90.00
_cell.angle_gamma   90.00
#
_symmetry.space_group_name_H-M   'P 1'
#
loop_
_entity.id
_entity.type
_entity.pdbx_description
1 polymer ?
#
loop_
_entity_poly.entity_id
_entity_poly.type
_entity_poly.pdbx_seq_one_letter_code
_entity_poly.pdbx_strand_id
1 'polypeptide(L)'
;IINKTWKYIRLYSCDFHSRTVLEVIKNEKLNLKVMLGCYIEAEVNNYACPWGGEYSDDQLKINKKRNLERIDLLSELGNKYPKIIFSLSIGNEACVSWTDHMVPVESVVNYAKILKSKAKQPITFCENYVTWVNKLEKLVEVLDFISIHTYPQWENVYIDDALNYTIENFDLVRSKYPNKLIVITEAGWTTSTNDIEIKKHNTNEHFQKIYYKQLSKWSEEKKVLTFLFEAFDEPWKGSDDSLEPEKHWGLYNENRTPKIAMKKETYKK
;
A
#
# COMPACT_ATOMS: atom_id res chain seq x y z
N ILE A 1 18.26 2.12 -8.89
CA ILE A 1 17.54 0.84 -8.86
C ILE A 1 16.10 1.08 -9.30
N ILE A 2 15.29 1.81 -8.54
CA ILE A 2 13.85 1.98 -8.77
C ILE A 2 13.53 2.36 -10.22
N ASN A 3 14.13 3.42 -10.75
CA ASN A 3 13.89 3.91 -12.11
C ASN A 3 14.30 2.93 -13.23
N LYS A 4 15.16 1.94 -12.94
CA LYS A 4 15.56 0.91 -13.89
C LYS A 4 14.65 -0.32 -13.87
N THR A 5 13.85 -0.46 -12.82
CA THR A 5 13.07 -1.66 -12.54
C THR A 5 11.57 -1.40 -12.73
N TRP A 6 11.08 -0.27 -12.25
CA TRP A 6 9.67 0.07 -12.26
C TRP A 6 9.40 1.42 -12.91
N LYS A 7 8.18 1.58 -13.40
CA LYS A 7 7.66 2.83 -13.95
C LYS A 7 6.74 3.55 -12.97
N TYR A 8 6.06 2.80 -12.13
CA TYR A 8 5.11 3.30 -11.16
C TYR A 8 5.61 2.98 -9.75
N ILE A 9 5.53 3.95 -8.86
CA ILE A 9 5.84 3.78 -7.43
C ILE A 9 4.70 4.36 -6.59
N ARG A 10 4.55 3.84 -5.40
CA ARG A 10 3.64 4.34 -4.39
C ARG A 10 4.44 4.93 -3.22
N LEU A 11 4.01 6.09 -2.74
CA LEU A 11 4.52 6.76 -1.55
C LEU A 11 3.37 6.96 -0.57
N TYR A 12 3.62 6.72 0.72
CA TYR A 12 2.59 6.57 1.74
C TYR A 12 2.22 7.86 2.45
N SER A 13 3.05 8.90 2.36
CA SER A 13 2.84 10.15 3.09
C SER A 13 3.32 11.37 2.29
N CYS A 14 2.96 12.57 2.76
CA CYS A 14 3.40 13.84 2.21
C CYS A 14 4.61 14.43 2.98
N ASP A 15 5.39 13.57 3.63
CA ASP A 15 6.52 13.93 4.48
C ASP A 15 7.75 14.43 3.71
N PHE A 16 8.84 14.63 4.45
CA PHE A 16 10.12 15.05 3.88
C PHE A 16 10.66 14.04 2.87
N HIS A 17 10.54 12.72 3.16
CA HIS A 17 11.01 11.67 2.27
C HIS A 17 10.29 11.74 0.91
N SER A 18 8.97 11.72 0.93
CA SER A 18 8.16 11.77 -0.30
C SER A 18 8.40 13.03 -1.13
N ARG A 19 8.51 14.17 -0.47
CA ARG A 19 8.85 15.44 -1.14
C ARG A 19 10.24 15.41 -1.78
N THR A 20 11.21 14.80 -1.10
CA THR A 20 12.57 14.60 -1.64
C THR A 20 12.54 13.70 -2.87
N VAL A 21 11.80 12.58 -2.83
CA VAL A 21 11.64 11.69 -3.99
C VAL A 21 11.04 12.44 -5.18
N LEU A 22 10.00 13.25 -4.97
CA LEU A 22 9.38 14.05 -6.04
C LEU A 22 10.36 15.07 -6.65
N GLU A 23 11.16 15.75 -5.83
CA GLU A 23 12.18 16.68 -6.31
C GLU A 23 13.27 15.96 -7.10
N VAL A 24 13.74 14.79 -6.65
CA VAL A 24 14.73 13.99 -7.38
C VAL A 24 14.16 13.54 -8.73
N ILE A 25 12.92 13.02 -8.77
CA ILE A 25 12.28 12.61 -10.03
C ILE A 25 12.22 13.78 -11.02
N LYS A 26 11.86 14.98 -10.52
CA LYS A 26 11.76 16.20 -11.32
C LYS A 26 13.12 16.65 -11.84
N ASN A 27 14.09 16.79 -10.93
CA ASN A 27 15.40 17.36 -11.24
C ASN A 27 16.23 16.46 -12.15
N GLU A 28 16.20 15.14 -11.87
CA GLU A 28 16.92 14.13 -12.67
C GLU A 28 16.10 13.67 -13.89
N LYS A 29 14.89 14.23 -14.11
CA LYS A 29 13.99 13.87 -15.22
C LYS A 29 13.73 12.36 -15.33
N LEU A 30 13.57 11.69 -14.19
CA LEU A 30 13.36 10.25 -14.15
C LEU A 30 11.98 9.88 -14.73
N ASN A 31 11.94 8.77 -15.48
CA ASN A 31 10.66 8.26 -16.03
C ASN A 31 9.89 7.45 -14.98
N LEU A 32 9.54 8.10 -13.86
CA LEU A 32 8.74 7.53 -12.78
C LEU A 32 7.41 8.27 -12.64
N LYS A 33 6.38 7.52 -12.33
CA LYS A 33 5.04 8.01 -11.97
C LYS A 33 4.74 7.61 -10.55
N VAL A 34 4.14 8.52 -9.80
CA VAL A 34 3.91 8.37 -8.36
C VAL A 34 2.42 8.33 -8.05
N MET A 35 1.96 7.30 -7.36
CA MET A 35 0.76 7.36 -6.53
C MET A 35 1.19 7.94 -5.18
N LEU A 36 0.77 9.15 -4.87
CA LEU A 36 1.12 9.82 -3.61
C LEU A 36 -0.02 9.66 -2.60
N GLY A 37 0.32 9.12 -1.44
CA GLY A 37 -0.58 9.04 -0.30
C GLY A 37 -0.37 10.15 0.72
N CYS A 38 -1.31 10.28 1.65
CA CYS A 38 -1.08 10.96 2.92
C CYS A 38 -1.45 10.00 4.06
N TYR A 39 -0.60 9.93 5.08
CA TYR A 39 -0.95 9.22 6.30
C TYR A 39 -1.98 10.04 7.08
N ILE A 40 -3.07 9.39 7.50
CA ILE A 40 -4.09 10.00 8.38
C ILE A 40 -4.02 9.34 9.75
N GLU A 41 -4.08 10.16 10.80
CA GLU A 41 -3.99 9.75 12.21
C GLU A 41 -5.37 9.38 12.75
N ALA A 42 -5.38 8.61 13.85
CA ALA A 42 -6.60 8.18 14.54
C ALA A 42 -7.54 9.33 14.88
N GLU A 43 -8.83 9.16 14.60
CA GLU A 43 -9.90 10.06 15.02
C GLU A 43 -10.84 9.43 16.04
N VAL A 44 -10.73 8.12 16.23
CA VAL A 44 -11.42 7.34 17.25
C VAL A 44 -10.50 6.27 17.82
N ASN A 45 -10.77 5.84 19.04
CA ASN A 45 -10.05 4.72 19.65
C ASN A 45 -10.45 3.40 18.99
N ASN A 46 -9.46 2.52 18.86
CA ASN A 46 -9.66 1.15 18.39
C ASN A 46 -9.14 0.14 19.43
N TYR A 47 -9.99 -0.25 20.34
CA TYR A 47 -9.68 -1.20 21.40
C TYR A 47 -9.46 -2.65 20.90
N ALA A 48 -9.73 -2.92 19.63
CA ALA A 48 -9.47 -4.21 19.01
C ALA A 48 -8.05 -4.32 18.42
N CYS A 49 -7.31 -3.20 18.35
CA CYS A 49 -5.93 -3.20 17.86
C CYS A 49 -5.01 -3.83 18.90
N PRO A 50 -4.24 -4.89 18.57
CA PRO A 50 -3.42 -5.60 19.55
C PRO A 50 -2.13 -4.87 19.96
N TRP A 51 -1.75 -3.79 19.24
CA TRP A 51 -0.50 -3.07 19.48
C TRP A 51 -0.65 -1.56 19.73
N GLY A 52 -1.88 -1.06 19.92
CA GLY A 52 -2.11 0.38 20.17
C GLY A 52 -3.56 0.77 19.94
N GLY A 53 -3.78 1.99 19.43
CA GLY A 53 -5.11 2.45 19.04
C GLY A 53 -5.88 3.18 20.12
N GLU A 54 -5.25 3.49 21.26
CA GLU A 54 -5.86 4.25 22.35
C GLU A 54 -5.21 5.63 22.49
N TYR A 55 -6.03 6.66 22.45
CA TYR A 55 -5.63 8.07 22.48
C TYR A 55 -6.54 8.87 23.40
N SER A 56 -6.02 9.96 23.97
CA SER A 56 -6.88 10.92 24.68
C SER A 56 -7.80 11.67 23.72
N ASP A 57 -8.94 12.16 24.22
CA ASP A 57 -9.88 12.95 23.42
C ASP A 57 -9.22 14.19 22.79
N ASP A 58 -8.28 14.81 23.48
CA ASP A 58 -7.57 15.96 22.96
C ASP A 58 -6.60 15.57 21.84
N GLN A 59 -5.93 14.41 21.95
CA GLN A 59 -5.11 13.90 20.88
C GLN A 59 -5.95 13.57 19.62
N LEU A 60 -7.11 12.94 19.77
CA LEU A 60 -8.01 12.65 18.65
C LEU A 60 -8.49 13.94 17.94
N LYS A 61 -8.79 15.00 18.69
CA LYS A 61 -9.14 16.33 18.12
C LYS A 61 -7.95 16.93 17.35
N ILE A 62 -6.74 16.85 17.89
CA ILE A 62 -5.52 17.32 17.23
C ILE A 62 -5.29 16.53 15.94
N ASN A 63 -5.41 15.21 16.00
CA ASN A 63 -5.24 14.33 14.84
C ASN A 63 -6.21 14.69 13.71
N LYS A 64 -7.48 14.90 14.04
CA LYS A 64 -8.50 15.30 13.05
C LYS A 64 -8.13 16.61 12.35
N LYS A 65 -7.62 17.60 13.07
CA LYS A 65 -7.13 18.85 12.48
C LYS A 65 -5.94 18.61 11.56
N ARG A 66 -4.96 17.81 12.01
CA ARG A 66 -3.79 17.45 11.21
C ARG A 66 -4.16 16.67 9.95
N ASN A 67 -5.16 15.81 10.03
CA ASN A 67 -5.66 15.08 8.86
C ASN A 67 -6.15 16.04 7.76
N LEU A 68 -6.91 17.08 8.13
CA LEU A 68 -7.32 18.12 7.18
C LEU A 68 -6.12 18.84 6.55
N GLU A 69 -5.14 19.23 7.36
CA GLU A 69 -3.90 19.87 6.89
C GLU A 69 -3.12 18.96 5.92
N ARG A 70 -3.09 17.64 6.17
CA ARG A 70 -2.47 16.65 5.28
C ARG A 70 -3.21 16.47 3.97
N ILE A 71 -4.55 16.50 3.98
CA ILE A 71 -5.36 16.47 2.75
C ILE A 71 -5.09 17.71 1.90
N ASP A 72 -4.94 18.88 2.52
CA ASP A 72 -4.58 20.11 1.81
C ASP A 72 -3.19 20.00 1.19
N LEU A 73 -2.19 19.56 1.96
CA LEU A 73 -0.83 19.33 1.47
C LEU A 73 -0.79 18.30 0.32
N LEU A 74 -1.58 17.22 0.42
CA LEU A 74 -1.68 16.22 -0.64
C LEU A 74 -2.17 16.84 -1.94
N SER A 75 -3.20 17.69 -1.87
CA SER A 75 -3.73 18.40 -3.04
C SER A 75 -2.72 19.39 -3.63
N GLU A 76 -1.99 20.12 -2.79
CA GLU A 76 -0.94 21.05 -3.19
C GLU A 76 0.19 20.33 -3.94
N LEU A 77 0.66 19.21 -3.41
CA LEU A 77 1.70 18.41 -4.06
C LEU A 77 1.21 17.80 -5.37
N GLY A 78 -0.03 17.32 -5.43
CA GLY A 78 -0.65 16.85 -6.66
C GLY A 78 -0.64 17.93 -7.74
N ASN A 79 -1.06 19.13 -7.40
CA ASN A 79 -1.09 20.28 -8.31
C ASN A 79 0.32 20.80 -8.67
N LYS A 80 1.30 20.69 -7.76
CA LYS A 80 2.70 21.09 -7.99
C LYS A 80 3.43 20.15 -8.95
N TYR A 81 3.11 18.84 -8.92
CA TYR A 81 3.80 17.81 -9.70
C TYR A 81 2.87 17.03 -10.66
N PRO A 82 2.03 17.69 -11.49
CA PRO A 82 0.97 17.02 -12.25
C PRO A 82 1.50 16.05 -13.34
N LYS A 83 2.77 16.17 -13.73
CA LYS A 83 3.41 15.25 -14.69
C LYS A 83 4.03 14.02 -14.02
N ILE A 84 4.23 14.06 -12.70
CA ILE A 84 4.88 13.01 -11.91
C ILE A 84 3.81 12.25 -11.12
N ILE A 85 2.96 12.95 -10.38
CA ILE A 85 1.89 12.36 -9.58
C ILE A 85 0.69 12.08 -10.49
N PHE A 86 0.39 10.80 -10.68
CA PHE A 86 -0.72 10.36 -11.54
C PHE A 86 -2.01 10.08 -10.75
N SER A 87 -1.92 9.80 -9.45
CA SER A 87 -3.06 9.58 -8.56
C SER A 87 -2.73 9.92 -7.12
N LEU A 88 -3.76 10.17 -6.32
CA LEU A 88 -3.66 10.53 -4.90
C LEU A 88 -4.42 9.52 -4.05
N SER A 89 -3.85 9.15 -2.89
CA SER A 89 -4.49 8.25 -1.92
C SER A 89 -4.71 8.92 -0.57
N ILE A 90 -5.93 8.78 -0.07
CA ILE A 90 -6.35 9.31 1.24
C ILE A 90 -6.10 8.24 2.29
N GLY A 91 -4.96 8.30 2.99
CA GLY A 91 -4.65 7.33 4.03
C GLY A 91 -4.30 5.92 3.53
N ASN A 92 -4.06 5.06 4.48
CA ASN A 92 -3.68 3.67 4.31
C ASN A 92 -4.20 2.85 5.49
N GLU A 93 -5.01 1.82 5.23
CA GLU A 93 -5.54 0.88 6.23
C GLU A 93 -6.08 1.54 7.52
N ALA A 94 -6.75 2.68 7.37
CA ALA A 94 -7.29 3.43 8.48
C ALA A 94 -8.70 2.99 8.91
N CYS A 95 -9.27 1.96 8.28
CA CYS A 95 -10.61 1.44 8.58
C CYS A 95 -10.63 -0.05 8.93
N VAL A 96 -9.50 -0.77 8.85
CA VAL A 96 -9.38 -2.18 9.27
C VAL A 96 -9.47 -2.33 10.79
N SER A 97 -9.92 -3.49 11.26
CA SER A 97 -10.11 -3.73 12.69
C SER A 97 -8.82 -3.77 13.52
N TRP A 98 -7.69 -4.05 12.89
CA TRP A 98 -6.38 -4.13 13.56
C TRP A 98 -5.55 -2.84 13.48
N THR A 99 -6.08 -1.76 12.88
CA THR A 99 -5.31 -0.51 12.79
C THR A 99 -5.23 0.23 14.13
N ASP A 100 -4.06 0.80 14.43
CA ASP A 100 -3.87 1.69 15.57
C ASP A 100 -4.32 3.14 15.30
N HIS A 101 -4.58 3.49 14.03
CA HIS A 101 -4.98 4.82 13.59
C HIS A 101 -6.38 4.83 12.95
N MET A 102 -7.35 4.28 13.66
CA MET A 102 -8.74 4.17 13.17
C MET A 102 -9.35 5.53 12.85
N VAL A 103 -9.88 5.63 11.62
CA VAL A 103 -10.64 6.80 11.15
C VAL A 103 -12.05 6.37 10.74
N PRO A 104 -13.11 7.07 11.19
CA PRO A 104 -14.47 6.79 10.75
C PRO A 104 -14.61 6.92 9.24
N VAL A 105 -15.38 6.01 8.62
CA VAL A 105 -15.61 6.02 7.17
C VAL A 105 -16.18 7.37 6.70
N GLU A 106 -17.06 7.97 7.48
CA GLU A 106 -17.63 9.30 7.20
C GLU A 106 -16.56 10.41 7.15
N SER A 107 -15.53 10.33 7.99
CA SER A 107 -14.39 11.26 7.93
C SER A 107 -13.60 11.06 6.64
N VAL A 108 -13.32 9.80 6.25
CA VAL A 108 -12.61 9.48 5.00
C VAL A 108 -13.43 9.95 3.78
N VAL A 109 -14.75 9.77 3.78
CA VAL A 109 -15.66 10.29 2.74
C VAL A 109 -15.57 11.82 2.65
N ASN A 110 -15.52 12.51 3.79
CA ASN A 110 -15.37 13.97 3.82
C ASN A 110 -14.01 14.39 3.24
N TYR A 111 -12.93 13.73 3.61
CA TYR A 111 -11.58 13.97 3.06
C TYR A 111 -11.54 13.73 1.56
N ALA A 112 -12.21 12.67 1.08
CA ALA A 112 -12.33 12.41 -0.36
C ALA A 112 -13.02 13.56 -1.11
N LYS A 113 -14.12 14.09 -0.58
CA LYS A 113 -14.83 15.24 -1.15
C LYS A 113 -13.96 16.50 -1.18
N ILE A 114 -13.25 16.79 -0.08
CA ILE A 114 -12.33 17.94 0.01
C ILE A 114 -11.21 17.79 -1.02
N LEU A 115 -10.54 16.63 -1.06
CA LEU A 115 -9.46 16.39 -1.99
C LEU A 115 -9.93 16.50 -3.45
N LYS A 116 -11.09 15.92 -3.79
CA LYS A 116 -11.67 15.96 -5.13
C LYS A 116 -12.02 17.38 -5.59
N SER A 117 -12.36 18.27 -4.66
CA SER A 117 -12.62 19.67 -4.98
C SER A 117 -11.36 20.50 -5.27
N LYS A 118 -10.19 20.04 -4.84
CA LYS A 118 -8.91 20.77 -4.90
C LYS A 118 -7.90 20.18 -5.87
N ALA A 119 -7.91 18.86 -6.07
CA ALA A 119 -6.95 18.14 -6.90
C ALA A 119 -7.55 17.76 -8.27
N LYS A 120 -6.66 17.63 -9.28
CA LYS A 120 -7.03 17.22 -10.64
C LYS A 120 -6.76 15.73 -10.89
N GLN A 121 -5.93 15.11 -10.07
CA GLN A 121 -5.60 13.70 -10.19
C GLN A 121 -6.76 12.82 -9.73
N PRO A 122 -6.90 11.61 -10.29
CA PRO A 122 -7.80 10.60 -9.75
C PRO A 122 -7.45 10.28 -8.29
N ILE A 123 -8.47 10.10 -7.46
CA ILE A 123 -8.33 9.85 -6.03
C ILE A 123 -8.80 8.46 -5.64
N THR A 124 -8.14 7.88 -4.65
CA THR A 124 -8.47 6.59 -4.05
C THR A 124 -8.25 6.60 -2.54
N PHE A 125 -8.59 5.50 -1.90
CA PHE A 125 -8.21 5.14 -0.54
C PHE A 125 -7.62 3.74 -0.57
N CYS A 126 -6.47 3.51 0.08
CA CYS A 126 -5.79 2.22 0.07
C CYS A 126 -6.19 1.43 1.31
N GLU A 127 -6.82 0.26 1.11
CA GLU A 127 -7.41 -0.48 2.20
C GLU A 127 -7.46 -2.00 1.91
N ASN A 128 -7.54 -2.82 2.95
CA ASN A 128 -7.71 -4.26 2.82
C ASN A 128 -8.99 -4.61 2.06
N TYR A 129 -8.93 -5.63 1.20
CA TYR A 129 -10.05 -6.07 0.35
C TYR A 129 -11.33 -6.40 1.14
N VAL A 130 -11.20 -6.97 2.35
CA VAL A 130 -12.35 -7.30 3.22
C VAL A 130 -13.12 -6.06 3.63
N THR A 131 -12.42 -4.98 3.96
CA THR A 131 -13.01 -3.70 4.35
C THR A 131 -13.78 -3.07 3.18
N TRP A 132 -13.27 -3.18 1.96
CA TRP A 132 -13.98 -2.75 0.75
C TRP A 132 -15.30 -3.48 0.56
N VAL A 133 -15.31 -4.78 0.81
CA VAL A 133 -16.54 -5.59 0.66
C VAL A 133 -17.56 -5.27 1.76
N ASN A 134 -17.14 -5.00 2.99
CA ASN A 134 -18.02 -5.00 4.14
C ASN A 134 -18.39 -3.60 4.67
N LYS A 135 -17.58 -2.55 4.38
CA LYS A 135 -17.67 -1.31 5.16
C LYS A 135 -17.62 -0.01 4.33
N LEU A 136 -16.98 -0.02 3.14
CA LEU A 136 -16.58 1.20 2.45
C LEU A 136 -17.51 1.61 1.28
N GLU A 137 -18.72 1.09 1.18
CA GLU A 137 -19.65 1.34 0.06
C GLU A 137 -19.89 2.83 -0.19
N LYS A 138 -20.12 3.63 0.87
CA LYS A 138 -20.31 5.08 0.76
C LYS A 138 -19.06 5.80 0.20
N LEU A 139 -17.87 5.27 0.47
CA LEU A 139 -16.63 5.85 -0.02
C LEU A 139 -16.43 5.59 -1.52
N VAL A 140 -16.88 4.42 -2.00
CA VAL A 140 -16.78 4.06 -3.43
C VAL A 140 -17.52 5.07 -4.33
N GLU A 141 -18.61 5.68 -3.87
CA GLU A 141 -19.36 6.68 -4.63
C GLU A 141 -18.52 7.94 -4.94
N VAL A 142 -17.62 8.30 -4.03
CA VAL A 142 -16.82 9.53 -4.13
C VAL A 142 -15.48 9.30 -4.85
N LEU A 143 -14.91 8.12 -4.71
CA LEU A 143 -13.59 7.79 -5.27
C LEU A 143 -13.65 7.52 -6.79
N ASP A 144 -12.54 7.77 -7.46
CA ASP A 144 -12.42 7.49 -8.89
C ASP A 144 -12.11 6.01 -9.16
N PHE A 145 -11.39 5.36 -8.27
CA PHE A 145 -11.07 3.93 -8.33
C PHE A 145 -10.86 3.33 -6.93
N ILE A 146 -10.87 2.01 -6.84
CA ILE A 146 -10.68 1.24 -5.60
C ILE A 146 -9.25 0.71 -5.54
N SER A 147 -8.61 0.83 -4.39
CA SER A 147 -7.25 0.33 -4.13
C SER A 147 -7.26 -0.72 -3.02
N ILE A 148 -6.94 -1.95 -3.38
CA ILE A 148 -6.99 -3.09 -2.45
C ILE A 148 -5.60 -3.54 -2.00
N HIS A 149 -5.53 -4.05 -0.77
CA HIS A 149 -4.40 -4.80 -0.24
C HIS A 149 -4.79 -6.27 -0.10
N THR A 150 -3.87 -7.17 -0.42
CA THR A 150 -4.09 -8.61 -0.31
C THR A 150 -2.76 -9.33 -0.06
N TYR A 151 -2.70 -10.11 1.01
CA TYR A 151 -1.48 -10.76 1.49
C TYR A 151 -1.76 -12.23 1.83
N PRO A 152 -1.49 -13.16 0.90
CA PRO A 152 -1.72 -14.58 1.14
C PRO A 152 -1.02 -15.12 2.40
N GLN A 153 0.19 -14.65 2.71
CA GLN A 153 0.96 -15.15 3.85
C GLN A 153 0.33 -14.81 5.21
N TRP A 154 -0.25 -13.62 5.37
CA TRP A 154 -0.95 -13.26 6.62
C TRP A 154 -2.17 -14.14 6.88
N GLU A 155 -2.78 -14.67 5.82
CA GLU A 155 -3.91 -15.61 5.90
C GLU A 155 -3.46 -17.08 5.90
N ASN A 156 -2.16 -17.35 6.11
CA ASN A 156 -1.56 -18.68 6.11
C ASN A 156 -1.77 -19.47 4.82
N VAL A 157 -2.00 -18.79 3.69
CA VAL A 157 -2.10 -19.42 2.37
C VAL A 157 -0.71 -19.82 1.90
N TYR A 158 -0.58 -21.07 1.44
CA TYR A 158 0.69 -21.59 0.95
C TYR A 158 1.03 -21.06 -0.45
N ILE A 159 2.31 -21.09 -0.81
CA ILE A 159 2.81 -20.51 -2.07
C ILE A 159 2.10 -21.05 -3.31
N ASP A 160 1.70 -22.32 -3.32
CA ASP A 160 1.04 -22.96 -4.46
C ASP A 160 -0.34 -22.35 -4.75
N ASP A 161 -1.04 -21.85 -3.73
CA ASP A 161 -2.37 -21.24 -3.82
C ASP A 161 -2.34 -19.70 -3.75
N ALA A 162 -1.18 -19.11 -3.54
CA ALA A 162 -1.04 -17.68 -3.24
C ALA A 162 -1.57 -16.75 -4.34
N LEU A 163 -1.29 -17.07 -5.60
CA LEU A 163 -1.82 -16.28 -6.72
C LEU A 163 -3.34 -16.41 -6.82
N ASN A 164 -3.88 -17.62 -6.68
CA ASN A 164 -5.33 -17.85 -6.75
C ASN A 164 -6.05 -17.08 -5.65
N TYR A 165 -5.54 -17.10 -4.42
CA TYR A 165 -6.06 -16.30 -3.32
C TYR A 165 -6.09 -14.79 -3.65
N THR A 166 -5.01 -14.27 -4.21
CA THR A 166 -4.95 -12.86 -4.62
C THR A 166 -5.98 -12.53 -5.70
N ILE A 167 -6.17 -13.43 -6.67
CA ILE A 167 -7.17 -13.27 -7.74
C ILE A 167 -8.60 -13.33 -7.17
N GLU A 168 -8.89 -14.25 -6.28
CA GLU A 168 -10.19 -14.38 -5.64
C GLU A 168 -10.57 -13.12 -4.86
N ASN A 169 -9.62 -12.54 -4.10
CA ASN A 169 -9.83 -11.30 -3.37
C ASN A 169 -10.09 -10.11 -4.32
N PHE A 170 -9.32 -10.03 -5.40
CA PHE A 170 -9.54 -9.03 -6.45
C PHE A 170 -10.93 -9.20 -7.09
N ASP A 171 -11.30 -10.42 -7.46
CA ASP A 171 -12.58 -10.73 -8.11
C ASP A 171 -13.77 -10.53 -7.17
N LEU A 172 -13.60 -10.76 -5.85
CA LEU A 172 -14.61 -10.47 -4.85
C LEU A 172 -14.99 -8.99 -4.83
N VAL A 173 -13.99 -8.10 -4.79
CA VAL A 173 -14.22 -6.65 -4.83
C VAL A 173 -14.77 -6.23 -6.19
N ARG A 174 -14.25 -6.77 -7.29
CA ARG A 174 -14.72 -6.49 -8.65
C ARG A 174 -16.19 -6.89 -8.85
N SER A 175 -16.59 -8.03 -8.31
CA SER A 175 -17.97 -8.51 -8.39
C SER A 175 -18.94 -7.60 -7.64
N LYS A 176 -18.53 -7.05 -6.50
CA LYS A 176 -19.32 -6.08 -5.74
C LYS A 176 -19.39 -4.72 -6.45
N TYR A 177 -18.32 -4.29 -7.10
CA TYR A 177 -18.20 -2.97 -7.74
C TYR A 177 -17.83 -3.07 -9.23
N PRO A 178 -18.69 -3.64 -10.09
CA PRO A 178 -18.35 -4.00 -11.47
C PRO A 178 -18.02 -2.78 -12.35
N ASN A 179 -18.48 -1.60 -11.97
CA ASN A 179 -18.27 -0.36 -12.72
C ASN A 179 -17.08 0.48 -12.19
N LYS A 180 -16.32 -0.02 -11.21
CA LYS A 180 -15.13 0.68 -10.68
C LYS A 180 -13.86 -0.01 -11.16
N LEU A 181 -12.88 0.80 -11.54
CA LEU A 181 -11.52 0.31 -11.72
C LEU A 181 -10.97 -0.12 -10.36
N ILE A 182 -10.33 -1.29 -10.33
CA ILE A 182 -9.66 -1.81 -9.13
C ILE A 182 -8.18 -1.93 -9.40
N VAL A 183 -7.39 -1.48 -8.43
CA VAL A 183 -5.92 -1.51 -8.42
C VAL A 183 -5.48 -2.29 -7.19
N ILE A 184 -4.48 -3.14 -7.31
CA ILE A 184 -3.82 -3.75 -6.15
C ILE A 184 -2.71 -2.81 -5.71
N THR A 185 -2.86 -2.18 -4.56
CA THR A 185 -1.89 -1.21 -4.04
C THR A 185 -0.89 -1.80 -3.06
N GLU A 186 -1.18 -3.00 -2.57
CA GLU A 186 -0.20 -3.83 -1.86
C GLU A 186 -0.48 -5.32 -2.10
N ALA A 187 0.55 -6.02 -2.51
CA ALA A 187 0.67 -7.46 -2.50
C ALA A 187 2.15 -7.83 -2.43
N GLY A 188 2.52 -8.79 -1.60
CA GLY A 188 3.90 -9.14 -1.39
C GLY A 188 4.09 -10.52 -0.78
N TRP A 189 5.35 -10.89 -0.58
CA TRP A 189 5.78 -12.13 0.06
C TRP A 189 7.01 -11.86 0.93
N THR A 190 6.89 -12.00 2.26
CA THR A 190 8.04 -11.85 3.14
C THR A 190 8.99 -13.04 3.04
N THR A 191 10.28 -12.77 3.20
CA THR A 191 11.33 -13.80 3.05
C THR A 191 11.83 -14.37 4.36
N SER A 192 11.39 -13.80 5.49
CA SER A 192 11.74 -14.24 6.83
C SER A 192 10.58 -14.06 7.80
N THR A 193 10.60 -14.81 8.92
CA THR A 193 9.59 -14.73 9.98
C THR A 193 10.13 -15.25 11.30
N ASN A 194 9.58 -14.73 12.40
CA ASN A 194 9.74 -15.27 13.76
C ASN A 194 8.84 -16.48 14.06
N ASP A 195 8.10 -16.99 13.06
CA ASP A 195 7.21 -18.14 13.13
C ASP A 195 5.97 -17.98 14.02
N ILE A 196 5.62 -16.76 14.38
CA ILE A 196 4.44 -16.46 15.19
C ILE A 196 3.18 -16.45 14.31
N GLU A 197 3.04 -15.44 13.48
CA GLU A 197 1.86 -15.24 12.61
C GLU A 197 2.07 -15.89 11.25
N ILE A 198 3.16 -15.56 10.58
CA ILE A 198 3.56 -16.18 9.31
C ILE A 198 4.48 -17.36 9.59
N LYS A 199 4.18 -18.53 9.04
CA LYS A 199 4.92 -19.77 9.33
C LYS A 199 6.23 -19.87 8.54
N LYS A 200 7.30 -20.31 9.22
CA LYS A 200 8.66 -20.38 8.68
C LYS A 200 8.76 -21.24 7.41
N HIS A 201 8.00 -22.32 7.33
CA HIS A 201 8.00 -23.20 6.15
C HIS A 201 7.40 -22.53 4.90
N ASN A 202 6.71 -21.38 5.07
CA ASN A 202 6.10 -20.59 3.99
C ASN A 202 6.89 -19.28 3.70
N THR A 203 8.13 -19.15 4.19
CA THR A 203 8.94 -17.94 4.02
C THR A 203 10.33 -18.24 3.48
N ASN A 204 10.66 -17.72 2.32
CA ASN A 204 12.02 -17.68 1.77
C ASN A 204 12.04 -16.86 0.47
N GLU A 205 13.24 -16.51 0.00
CA GLU A 205 13.41 -15.75 -1.25
C GLU A 205 12.93 -16.52 -2.51
N HIS A 206 12.91 -17.87 -2.47
CA HIS A 206 12.44 -18.66 -3.61
C HIS A 206 10.92 -18.53 -3.77
N PHE A 207 10.17 -18.59 -2.68
CA PHE A 207 8.72 -18.38 -2.69
C PHE A 207 8.37 -16.94 -3.05
N GLN A 208 9.11 -15.95 -2.53
CA GLN A 208 8.97 -14.57 -2.95
C GLN A 208 9.13 -14.43 -4.48
N LYS A 209 10.15 -15.08 -5.07
CA LYS A 209 10.36 -15.07 -6.53
C LYS A 209 9.19 -15.71 -7.29
N ILE A 210 8.65 -16.84 -6.79
CA ILE A 210 7.51 -17.51 -7.41
C ILE A 210 6.30 -16.56 -7.41
N TYR A 211 5.93 -16.06 -6.24
CA TYR A 211 4.78 -15.15 -6.10
C TYR A 211 4.94 -13.89 -6.95
N TYR A 212 6.10 -13.24 -6.89
CA TYR A 212 6.42 -12.06 -7.70
C TYR A 212 6.23 -12.31 -9.20
N LYS A 213 6.77 -13.41 -9.73
CA LYS A 213 6.66 -13.75 -11.15
C LYS A 213 5.23 -14.05 -11.57
N GLN A 214 4.52 -14.84 -10.78
CA GLN A 214 3.14 -15.22 -11.06
C GLN A 214 2.21 -13.99 -11.01
N LEU A 215 2.32 -13.16 -9.97
CA LEU A 215 1.53 -11.94 -9.80
C LEU A 215 1.82 -10.93 -10.91
N SER A 216 3.10 -10.70 -11.24
CA SER A 216 3.48 -9.78 -12.30
C SER A 216 2.93 -10.22 -13.66
N LYS A 217 3.03 -11.51 -13.99
CA LYS A 217 2.48 -12.06 -15.22
C LYS A 217 0.97 -11.90 -15.30
N TRP A 218 0.25 -12.28 -14.25
CA TRP A 218 -1.21 -12.12 -14.19
C TRP A 218 -1.63 -10.65 -14.30
N SER A 219 -0.94 -9.75 -13.58
CA SER A 219 -1.21 -8.31 -13.61
C SER A 219 -1.06 -7.73 -15.02
N GLU A 220 -0.02 -8.14 -15.75
CA GLU A 220 0.21 -7.73 -17.13
C GLU A 220 -0.86 -8.27 -18.07
N GLU A 221 -1.18 -9.57 -18.02
CA GLU A 221 -2.20 -10.22 -18.86
C GLU A 221 -3.59 -9.64 -18.62
N LYS A 222 -3.94 -9.34 -17.38
CA LYS A 222 -5.24 -8.77 -16.99
C LYS A 222 -5.29 -7.25 -17.04
N LYS A 223 -4.16 -6.59 -17.27
CA LYS A 223 -4.00 -5.12 -17.24
C LYS A 223 -4.43 -4.51 -15.89
N VAL A 224 -4.14 -5.19 -14.81
CA VAL A 224 -4.37 -4.72 -13.44
C VAL A 224 -3.10 -4.03 -12.94
N LEU A 225 -3.19 -2.74 -12.63
CA LEU A 225 -2.06 -2.05 -11.99
C LEU A 225 -1.85 -2.65 -10.60
N THR A 226 -0.66 -3.15 -10.35
CA THR A 226 -0.28 -3.79 -9.09
C THR A 226 1.01 -3.18 -8.56
N PHE A 227 0.99 -2.75 -7.30
CA PHE A 227 2.18 -2.32 -6.57
C PHE A 227 2.63 -3.45 -5.68
N LEU A 228 3.88 -3.82 -5.83
CA LEU A 228 4.51 -4.87 -5.04
C LEU A 228 5.00 -4.30 -3.71
N PHE A 229 4.64 -4.95 -2.64
CA PHE A 229 5.12 -4.63 -1.30
C PHE A 229 6.27 -5.56 -0.95
N GLU A 230 7.53 -5.07 -0.89
CA GLU A 230 7.93 -3.70 -1.13
C GLU A 230 9.31 -3.66 -1.85
N ALA A 231 9.86 -2.48 -2.11
CA ALA A 231 11.09 -2.38 -2.88
C ALA A 231 12.34 -2.82 -2.09
N PHE A 232 12.44 -2.43 -0.82
CA PHE A 232 13.60 -2.67 0.03
C PHE A 232 13.16 -3.18 1.40
N ASP A 233 13.97 -4.05 2.00
CA ASP A 233 13.79 -4.42 3.40
C ASP A 233 13.89 -3.18 4.30
N GLU A 234 13.04 -3.14 5.33
CA GLU A 234 12.90 -2.02 6.25
C GLU A 234 13.16 -2.45 7.71
N PRO A 235 14.43 -2.52 8.15
CA PRO A 235 14.80 -3.12 9.45
C PRO A 235 14.24 -2.38 10.68
N TRP A 236 13.68 -1.18 10.47
CA TRP A 236 13.02 -0.38 11.54
C TRP A 236 11.56 -0.72 11.76
N LYS A 237 10.92 -1.53 10.90
CA LYS A 237 9.50 -1.90 11.02
C LYS A 237 9.25 -2.97 12.09
N GLY A 238 8.02 -2.99 12.61
CA GLY A 238 7.56 -4.01 13.54
C GLY A 238 8.24 -3.96 14.90
N SER A 239 8.46 -5.12 15.49
CA SER A 239 9.08 -5.29 16.82
C SER A 239 10.62 -5.21 16.77
N ASP A 240 11.29 -5.34 17.94
CA ASP A 240 12.76 -5.43 18.04
C ASP A 240 13.31 -6.79 17.57
N ASP A 241 12.46 -7.77 17.30
CA ASP A 241 12.86 -9.06 16.76
C ASP A 241 13.44 -8.91 15.35
N SER A 242 14.65 -9.38 15.12
CA SER A 242 15.29 -9.34 13.81
C SER A 242 14.61 -10.21 12.75
N LEU A 243 13.81 -11.17 13.17
CA LEU A 243 13.03 -12.07 12.29
C LEU A 243 11.59 -11.62 12.10
N GLU A 244 11.23 -10.42 12.59
CA GLU A 244 9.90 -9.82 12.38
C GLU A 244 9.56 -9.77 10.89
N PRO A 245 8.43 -10.35 10.44
CA PRO A 245 8.06 -10.41 9.03
C PRO A 245 8.06 -9.05 8.34
N GLU A 246 7.63 -8.00 9.06
CA GLU A 246 7.54 -6.63 8.53
C GLU A 246 8.87 -6.06 8.04
N LYS A 247 10.00 -6.63 8.47
CA LYS A 247 11.35 -6.20 8.08
C LYS A 247 11.81 -6.79 6.73
N HIS A 248 11.13 -7.80 6.18
CA HIS A 248 11.67 -8.70 5.15
C HIS A 248 10.84 -8.79 3.86
N TRP A 249 9.93 -7.86 3.62
CA TRP A 249 9.09 -7.82 2.41
C TRP A 249 9.84 -7.35 1.17
N GLY A 250 10.97 -6.66 1.31
CA GLY A 250 11.73 -6.08 0.22
C GLY A 250 12.11 -7.08 -0.87
N LEU A 251 12.05 -6.63 -2.13
CA LEU A 251 12.64 -7.33 -3.28
C LEU A 251 14.18 -7.12 -3.35
N TYR A 252 14.66 -6.12 -2.64
CA TYR A 252 16.07 -5.86 -2.36
C TYR A 252 16.27 -5.80 -0.85
N ASN A 253 17.47 -6.22 -0.40
CA ASN A 253 17.87 -6.04 0.98
C ASN A 253 18.06 -4.53 1.30
N GLU A 254 18.15 -4.17 2.59
CA GLU A 254 18.35 -2.77 3.02
C GLU A 254 19.60 -2.12 2.38
N ASN A 255 20.66 -2.90 2.18
CA ASN A 255 21.90 -2.47 1.53
C ASN A 255 21.82 -2.38 -0.01
N ARG A 256 20.62 -2.52 -0.57
CA ARG A 256 20.32 -2.45 -2.01
C ARG A 256 20.80 -3.64 -2.84
N THR A 257 21.28 -4.71 -2.21
CA THR A 257 21.56 -5.97 -2.93
C THR A 257 20.27 -6.67 -3.33
N PRO A 258 20.17 -7.20 -4.57
CA PRO A 258 18.94 -7.85 -5.02
C PRO A 258 18.73 -9.21 -4.33
N LYS A 259 17.53 -9.48 -3.87
CA LYS A 259 17.08 -10.83 -3.54
C LYS A 259 16.89 -11.67 -4.81
N ILE A 260 16.66 -12.98 -4.66
CA ILE A 260 16.58 -13.94 -5.80
C ILE A 260 15.55 -13.50 -6.85
N ALA A 261 14.44 -12.89 -6.43
CA ALA A 261 13.40 -12.40 -7.33
C ALA A 261 13.93 -11.37 -8.34
N MET A 262 14.92 -10.56 -7.97
CA MET A 262 15.47 -9.47 -8.77
C MET A 262 16.84 -9.79 -9.41
N LYS A 263 17.39 -10.97 -9.16
CA LYS A 263 18.64 -11.42 -9.83
C LYS A 263 18.32 -11.76 -11.28
N LYS A 264 19.17 -11.27 -12.21
CA LYS A 264 19.11 -11.68 -13.61
C LYS A 264 19.37 -13.19 -13.69
N GLU A 265 18.53 -13.90 -14.42
CA GLU A 265 18.79 -15.32 -14.71
C GLU A 265 20.03 -15.42 -15.60
N THR A 266 21.13 -15.91 -15.03
CA THR A 266 22.30 -16.30 -15.82
C THR A 266 21.99 -17.66 -16.43
N TYR A 267 21.52 -17.69 -17.68
CA TYR A 267 21.53 -18.93 -18.43
C TYR A 267 23.01 -19.33 -18.61
N LYS A 268 23.45 -20.34 -17.89
CA LYS A 268 24.67 -21.05 -18.29
C LYS A 268 24.38 -21.65 -19.66
N LYS A 269 25.07 -21.10 -20.68
CA LYS A 269 25.13 -21.69 -22.01
C LYS A 269 25.82 -23.06 -21.94
#